data_492014c38fb43b38fb4ee0fd8621a3c5
#
_entry.id   492014c38fb43b38fb4ee0fd8621a3c5
#
_cell.length_a   1.000
_cell.length_b   1.000
_cell.length_c   1.000
_cell.angle_alpha   90.00
_cell.angle_beta   90.00
_cell.angle_gamma   90.00
#
_symmetry.space_group_name_H-M   'P 1'
#
loop_
_entity.id
_entity.type
_entity.pdbx_description
1 polymer ?
#
loop_
_entity_poly.entity_id
_entity_poly.type
_entity_poly.pdbx_seq_one_letter_code
_entity_poly.pdbx_strand_id
1 'polypeptide(L)'
;YQHAAMHRYDYTPEDCATFHEAIEKVVVPLRRALDEERTKELGVDSLRPWDTGVDVKGRAPLRPFKDADDLVEKSSRVFHRMDGELAGFFDQLREGDCLDLETRPGKAPGGYQYNRDFSRMPFIFMNAAGLHRDLETMVHEAGHAFHSFLADHDPLVGYRHSPIEFAEV
;
A
#
# COMPACT_ATOMS: atom_id res chain seq x y z
N TYR A 1 6.65 7.51 -24.39
CA TYR A 1 6.46 6.08 -24.14
C TYR A 1 7.64 5.25 -24.69
N GLN A 2 7.89 5.25 -26.01
CA GLN A 2 8.93 4.39 -26.65
C GLN A 2 10.31 4.55 -26.00
N HIS A 3 10.74 5.76 -25.68
CA HIS A 3 11.99 5.99 -24.97
C HIS A 3 11.98 5.37 -23.55
N ALA A 4 10.89 5.53 -22.82
CA ALA A 4 10.74 4.97 -21.47
C ALA A 4 10.61 3.43 -21.51
N ALA A 5 10.02 2.88 -22.58
CA ALA A 5 9.84 1.44 -22.76
C ALA A 5 11.13 0.69 -23.09
N MET A 6 12.14 1.40 -23.61
CA MET A 6 13.40 0.84 -24.10
C MET A 6 14.24 0.12 -23.04
N HIS A 7 13.78 -0.62 -22.18
CA HIS A 7 14.43 -1.46 -21.14
C HIS A 7 13.59 -1.60 -19.87
N ARG A 8 12.28 -1.19 -19.91
CA ARG A 8 11.45 -1.19 -18.72
C ARG A 8 10.14 -1.97 -18.83
N TYR A 9 9.56 -2.06 -20.04
CA TYR A 9 8.22 -2.58 -20.24
C TYR A 9 8.19 -3.69 -21.28
N ASP A 10 7.52 -4.77 -20.96
CA ASP A 10 7.26 -5.90 -21.88
C ASP A 10 5.90 -5.76 -22.57
N TYR A 11 5.24 -4.59 -22.49
CA TYR A 11 3.95 -4.29 -23.08
C TYR A 11 4.02 -3.08 -24.01
N THR A 12 3.04 -2.99 -24.90
CA THR A 12 2.95 -1.98 -25.96
C THR A 12 1.95 -0.86 -25.61
N PRO A 13 1.94 0.28 -26.34
CA PRO A 13 0.85 1.26 -26.23
C PRO A 13 -0.53 0.69 -26.50
N GLU A 14 -0.63 -0.28 -27.42
CA GLU A 14 -1.85 -0.97 -27.77
C GLU A 14 -2.37 -1.82 -26.62
N ASP A 15 -1.50 -2.46 -25.85
CA ASP A 15 -1.87 -3.18 -24.64
C ASP A 15 -2.42 -2.21 -23.58
N CYS A 16 -1.81 -1.03 -23.44
CA CYS A 16 -2.31 0.02 -22.55
C CYS A 16 -3.70 0.50 -22.98
N ALA A 17 -3.92 0.72 -24.28
CA ALA A 17 -5.21 1.12 -24.82
C ALA A 17 -6.28 0.05 -24.56
N THR A 18 -5.95 -1.21 -24.80
CA THR A 18 -6.85 -2.36 -24.53
C THR A 18 -7.22 -2.44 -23.05
N PHE A 19 -6.25 -2.22 -22.16
CA PHE A 19 -6.51 -2.16 -20.73
C PHE A 19 -7.47 -1.01 -20.36
N HIS A 20 -7.25 0.20 -20.91
CA HIS A 20 -8.15 1.33 -20.67
C HIS A 20 -9.56 1.08 -21.17
N GLU A 21 -9.72 0.50 -22.37
CA GLU A 21 -11.04 0.12 -22.91
C GLU A 21 -11.75 -0.90 -22.00
N ALA A 22 -11.02 -1.87 -21.46
CA ALA A 22 -11.57 -2.84 -20.51
C ALA A 22 -12.04 -2.16 -19.22
N ILE A 23 -11.25 -1.23 -18.67
CA ILE A 23 -11.64 -0.43 -17.50
C ILE A 23 -12.89 0.40 -17.77
N GLU A 24 -12.94 1.12 -18.89
CA GLU A 24 -14.13 1.89 -19.27
C GLU A 24 -15.38 1.03 -19.40
N LYS A 25 -15.24 -0.14 -19.98
CA LYS A 25 -16.36 -1.05 -20.22
C LYS A 25 -16.87 -1.76 -18.97
N VAL A 26 -15.98 -2.09 -18.03
CA VAL A 26 -16.30 -2.96 -16.88
C VAL A 26 -16.31 -2.17 -15.57
N VAL A 27 -15.25 -1.44 -15.27
CA VAL A 27 -15.07 -0.80 -13.97
C VAL A 27 -15.89 0.48 -13.85
N VAL A 28 -15.93 1.30 -14.90
CA VAL A 28 -16.68 2.57 -14.87
C VAL A 28 -18.19 2.38 -14.63
N PRO A 29 -18.89 1.44 -15.28
CA PRO A 29 -20.30 1.16 -14.96
C PRO A 29 -20.50 0.68 -13.51
N LEU A 30 -19.62 -0.19 -13.03
CA LEU A 30 -19.67 -0.68 -11.65
C LEU A 30 -19.49 0.49 -10.66
N ARG A 31 -18.50 1.33 -10.89
CA ARG A 31 -18.27 2.52 -10.05
C ARG A 31 -19.48 3.45 -10.05
N ARG A 32 -20.10 3.71 -11.19
CA ARG A 32 -21.32 4.52 -11.28
C ARG A 32 -22.46 3.94 -10.46
N ALA A 33 -22.68 2.63 -10.55
CA ALA A 33 -23.71 1.97 -9.75
C ALA A 33 -23.48 2.12 -8.24
N LEU A 34 -22.23 1.98 -7.77
CA LEU A 34 -21.85 2.21 -6.37
C LEU A 34 -22.03 3.67 -5.95
N ASP A 35 -21.70 4.61 -6.81
CA ASP A 35 -21.86 6.04 -6.55
C ASP A 35 -23.35 6.45 -6.50
N GLU A 36 -24.19 5.87 -7.35
CA GLU A 36 -25.65 6.06 -7.32
C GLU A 36 -26.28 5.51 -6.03
N GLU A 37 -25.87 4.34 -5.58
CA GLU A 37 -26.29 3.76 -4.30
C GLU A 37 -25.87 4.66 -3.15
N ARG A 38 -24.60 5.07 -3.12
CA ARG A 38 -24.07 5.98 -2.10
C ARG A 38 -24.82 7.31 -2.07
N THR A 39 -25.14 7.89 -3.23
CA THR A 39 -25.89 9.13 -3.36
C THR A 39 -27.26 9.01 -2.67
N LYS A 40 -27.96 7.89 -2.91
CA LYS A 40 -29.26 7.60 -2.28
C LYS A 40 -29.13 7.41 -0.77
N GLU A 41 -28.13 6.67 -0.31
CA GLU A 41 -27.92 6.40 1.12
C GLU A 41 -27.55 7.68 1.90
N LEU A 42 -26.76 8.58 1.29
CA LEU A 42 -26.40 9.87 1.89
C LEU A 42 -27.53 10.92 1.81
N GLY A 43 -28.54 10.70 0.94
CA GLY A 43 -29.63 11.66 0.74
C GLY A 43 -29.18 12.96 0.09
N VAL A 44 -28.19 12.93 -0.79
CA VAL A 44 -27.65 14.09 -1.51
C VAL A 44 -28.05 14.05 -2.99
N ASP A 45 -28.10 15.22 -3.65
CA ASP A 45 -28.44 15.30 -5.08
C ASP A 45 -27.32 14.79 -5.98
N SER A 46 -26.06 14.97 -5.54
CA SER A 46 -24.86 14.50 -6.26
C SER A 46 -23.70 14.32 -5.30
N LEU A 47 -22.84 13.32 -5.55
CA LEU A 47 -21.63 13.13 -4.77
C LEU A 47 -20.59 14.21 -5.10
N ARG A 48 -19.96 14.69 -4.06
CA ARG A 48 -18.81 15.58 -4.12
C ARG A 48 -17.55 14.82 -3.67
N PRO A 49 -16.33 15.28 -3.97
CA PRO A 49 -15.10 14.57 -3.60
C PRO A 49 -15.02 14.18 -2.12
N TRP A 50 -15.53 14.99 -1.22
CA TRP A 50 -15.54 14.73 0.23
C TRP A 50 -16.61 13.74 0.68
N ASP A 51 -17.65 13.51 -0.11
CA ASP A 51 -18.72 12.56 0.21
C ASP A 51 -18.28 11.09 -0.01
N THR A 52 -17.22 10.87 -0.78
CA THR A 52 -16.73 9.52 -1.09
C THR A 52 -16.10 8.82 0.12
N GLY A 53 -15.57 9.55 1.08
CA GLY A 53 -14.98 9.02 2.32
C GLY A 53 -15.93 8.96 3.52
N VAL A 54 -17.16 9.47 3.41
CA VAL A 54 -18.13 9.49 4.50
C VAL A 54 -18.74 8.11 4.70
N ASP A 55 -18.86 7.66 5.94
CA ASP A 55 -19.64 6.46 6.25
C ASP A 55 -21.14 6.76 6.13
N VAL A 56 -21.82 6.10 5.19
CA VAL A 56 -23.24 6.35 4.88
C VAL A 56 -24.17 6.05 6.04
N LYS A 57 -23.73 5.26 7.02
CA LYS A 57 -24.48 4.94 8.25
C LYS A 57 -24.10 5.84 9.43
N GLY A 58 -23.23 6.83 9.24
CA GLY A 58 -22.80 7.76 10.27
C GLY A 58 -22.00 7.14 11.42
N ARG A 59 -21.38 5.98 11.18
CA ARG A 59 -20.56 5.33 12.21
C ARG A 59 -19.25 6.09 12.42
N ALA A 60 -18.74 6.05 13.64
CA ALA A 60 -17.44 6.61 13.95
C ALA A 60 -16.32 5.90 13.15
N PRO A 61 -15.25 6.61 12.74
CA PRO A 61 -14.10 6.00 12.10
C PRO A 61 -13.48 4.90 12.94
N LEU A 62 -13.08 3.82 12.30
CA LEU A 62 -12.35 2.75 12.97
C LEU A 62 -11.00 3.28 13.49
N ARG A 63 -10.69 2.94 14.75
CA ARG A 63 -9.43 3.25 15.42
C ARG A 63 -8.76 1.94 15.83
N PRO A 64 -8.12 1.22 14.89
CA PRO A 64 -7.62 -0.13 15.15
C PRO A 64 -6.42 -0.17 16.10
N PHE A 65 -5.71 0.94 16.27
CA PHE A 65 -4.55 1.07 17.15
C PHE A 65 -4.50 2.47 17.77
N LYS A 66 -3.78 2.62 18.87
CA LYS A 66 -3.69 3.87 19.65
C LYS A 66 -2.40 4.69 19.36
N ASP A 67 -1.29 3.99 19.09
CA ASP A 67 0.04 4.56 18.86
C ASP A 67 0.86 3.65 17.93
N ALA A 68 2.09 4.05 17.60
CA ALA A 68 2.97 3.30 16.71
C ALA A 68 3.34 1.92 17.28
N ASP A 69 3.58 1.82 18.59
CA ASP A 69 3.94 0.55 19.23
C ASP A 69 2.78 -0.45 19.15
N ASP A 70 1.56 0.02 19.39
CA ASP A 70 0.34 -0.80 19.27
C ASP A 70 0.09 -1.23 17.80
N LEU A 71 0.42 -0.36 16.82
CA LEU A 71 0.38 -0.71 15.40
C LEU A 71 1.37 -1.83 15.09
N VAL A 72 2.62 -1.71 15.52
CA VAL A 72 3.67 -2.72 15.34
C VAL A 72 3.27 -4.04 15.98
N GLU A 73 2.82 -4.02 17.23
CA GLU A 73 2.40 -5.24 17.94
C GLU A 73 1.25 -5.95 17.23
N LYS A 74 0.25 -5.19 16.77
CA LYS A 74 -0.91 -5.75 16.06
C LYS A 74 -0.54 -6.31 14.69
N SER A 75 0.32 -5.61 13.95
CA SER A 75 0.83 -6.08 12.66
C SER A 75 1.66 -7.35 12.83
N SER A 76 2.55 -7.40 13.81
CA SER A 76 3.30 -8.61 14.15
C SER A 76 2.38 -9.79 14.44
N ARG A 77 1.34 -9.60 15.25
CA ARG A 77 0.36 -10.66 15.53
C ARG A 77 -0.40 -11.14 14.28
N VAL A 78 -0.65 -10.26 13.33
CA VAL A 78 -1.29 -10.64 12.06
C VAL A 78 -0.34 -11.52 11.28
N PHE A 79 0.91 -11.12 11.06
CA PHE A 79 1.89 -11.89 10.31
C PHE A 79 2.21 -13.23 10.96
N HIS A 80 2.35 -13.30 12.29
CA HIS A 80 2.52 -14.55 13.03
C HIS A 80 1.35 -15.55 12.88
N ARG A 81 0.15 -15.05 12.56
CA ARG A 81 -1.01 -15.92 12.26
C ARG A 81 -1.12 -16.30 10.80
N MET A 82 -0.51 -15.53 9.91
CA MET A 82 -0.55 -15.78 8.48
C MET A 82 0.50 -16.81 8.08
N ASP A 83 1.76 -16.53 8.38
CA ASP A 83 2.90 -17.32 7.95
C ASP A 83 4.12 -17.05 8.82
N GLY A 84 4.88 -18.10 9.14
CA GLY A 84 6.06 -18.00 10.03
C GLY A 84 7.26 -17.29 9.39
N GLU A 85 7.42 -17.36 8.06
CA GLU A 85 8.50 -16.67 7.34
C GLU A 85 8.22 -15.16 7.29
N LEU A 86 6.99 -14.78 6.93
CA LEU A 86 6.57 -13.37 6.94
C LEU A 86 6.66 -12.75 8.34
N ALA A 87 6.29 -13.51 9.37
CA ALA A 87 6.48 -13.10 10.76
C ALA A 87 7.95 -12.82 11.09
N GLY A 88 8.85 -13.72 10.66
CA GLY A 88 10.30 -13.56 10.86
C GLY A 88 10.86 -12.33 10.16
N PHE A 89 10.39 -12.00 8.96
CA PHE A 89 10.77 -10.76 8.26
C PHE A 89 10.28 -9.51 8.99
N PHE A 90 9.05 -9.52 9.48
CA PHE A 90 8.51 -8.39 10.23
C PHE A 90 9.23 -8.19 11.57
N ASP A 91 9.57 -9.26 12.26
CA ASP A 91 10.35 -9.21 13.49
C ASP A 91 11.77 -8.63 13.24
N GLN A 92 12.42 -8.96 12.12
CA GLN A 92 13.69 -8.34 11.73
C GLN A 92 13.57 -6.83 11.51
N LEU A 93 12.47 -6.34 10.89
CA LEU A 93 12.23 -4.90 10.73
C LEU A 93 12.11 -4.20 12.09
N ARG A 94 11.37 -4.81 13.01
CA ARG A 94 11.14 -4.29 14.36
C ARG A 94 12.43 -4.26 15.17
N GLU A 95 13.17 -5.36 15.21
CA GLU A 95 14.42 -5.50 15.98
C GLU A 95 15.56 -4.68 15.39
N GLY A 96 15.55 -4.46 14.08
CA GLY A 96 16.55 -3.68 13.36
C GLY A 96 16.32 -2.16 13.38
N ASP A 97 15.33 -1.67 14.12
CA ASP A 97 14.95 -0.24 14.14
C ASP A 97 14.67 0.31 12.72
N CYS A 98 13.91 -0.47 11.94
CA CYS A 98 13.64 -0.19 10.54
C CYS A 98 12.24 0.37 10.29
N LEU A 99 11.55 0.85 11.33
CA LEU A 99 10.18 1.33 11.29
C LEU A 99 10.10 2.76 11.82
N ASP A 100 9.88 3.75 10.95
CA ASP A 100 9.59 5.13 11.34
C ASP A 100 8.11 5.45 11.05
N LEU A 101 7.24 5.19 12.01
CA LEU A 101 5.80 5.16 11.81
C LEU A 101 5.06 6.39 12.32
N GLU A 102 5.60 7.09 13.31
CA GLU A 102 4.89 8.20 13.96
C GLU A 102 4.80 9.46 13.11
N THR A 103 3.64 10.10 13.14
CA THR A 103 3.47 11.47 12.62
C THR A 103 4.10 12.47 13.60
N ARG A 104 4.94 13.38 13.08
CA ARG A 104 5.57 14.45 13.87
C ARG A 104 5.80 15.69 13.03
N PRO A 105 5.91 16.90 13.66
CA PRO A 105 6.22 18.13 12.95
C PRO A 105 7.53 18.03 12.15
N GLY A 106 7.50 18.50 10.91
CA GLY A 106 8.66 18.47 10.00
C GLY A 106 8.90 17.15 9.27
N LYS A 107 8.16 16.09 9.59
CA LYS A 107 8.21 14.84 8.84
C LYS A 107 7.49 14.98 7.50
N ALA A 108 8.09 14.46 6.41
CA ALA A 108 7.47 14.47 5.09
C ALA A 108 6.17 13.65 5.08
N PRO A 109 5.13 14.06 4.35
CA PRO A 109 3.89 13.28 4.25
C PRO A 109 4.08 12.01 3.43
N GLY A 110 3.14 11.06 3.60
CA GLY A 110 3.10 9.80 2.86
C GLY A 110 3.62 8.61 3.64
N GLY A 111 3.65 7.46 2.96
CA GLY A 111 4.22 6.21 3.41
C GLY A 111 5.00 5.59 2.26
N TYR A 112 6.08 4.90 2.54
CA TYR A 112 6.87 4.15 1.56
C TYR A 112 7.77 3.14 2.26
N GLN A 113 8.10 2.08 1.54
CA GLN A 113 9.21 1.20 1.86
C GLN A 113 10.45 1.63 1.04
N TYR A 114 11.62 1.52 1.64
CA TYR A 114 12.89 1.81 0.98
C TYR A 114 13.90 0.68 1.22
N ASN A 115 14.53 0.21 0.15
CA ASN A 115 15.62 -0.75 0.23
C ASN A 115 16.94 -0.08 0.54
N ARG A 116 17.64 -0.58 1.53
CA ARG A 116 19.01 -0.21 1.85
C ARG A 116 19.96 -1.31 1.36
N ASP A 117 20.33 -1.25 0.09
CA ASP A 117 21.09 -2.32 -0.60
C ASP A 117 22.38 -2.72 0.09
N PHE A 118 23.04 -1.80 0.76
CA PHE A 118 24.28 -2.07 1.49
C PHE A 118 24.05 -2.91 2.76
N SER A 119 23.10 -2.51 3.58
CA SER A 119 22.77 -3.22 4.83
C SER A 119 21.82 -4.41 4.61
N ARG A 120 21.20 -4.47 3.44
CA ARG A 120 20.17 -5.46 3.06
C ARG A 120 18.98 -5.49 4.02
N MET A 121 18.72 -4.34 4.64
CA MET A 121 17.60 -4.14 5.56
C MET A 121 16.62 -3.15 4.96
N PRO A 122 15.41 -3.56 4.61
CA PRO A 122 14.35 -2.65 4.20
C PRO A 122 14.01 -1.68 5.35
N PHE A 123 13.45 -0.54 5.00
CA PHE A 123 13.01 0.47 5.95
C PHE A 123 11.61 0.94 5.59
N ILE A 124 10.72 1.03 6.56
CA ILE A 124 9.35 1.51 6.36
C ILE A 124 9.21 2.88 7.02
N PHE A 125 8.78 3.85 6.21
CA PHE A 125 8.45 5.20 6.62
C PHE A 125 6.96 5.43 6.41
N MET A 126 6.25 5.96 7.41
CA MET A 126 4.86 6.37 7.25
C MET A 126 4.45 7.41 8.30
N ASN A 127 3.23 7.90 8.19
CA ASN A 127 2.64 8.88 9.10
C ASN A 127 1.36 8.31 9.72
N ALA A 128 1.48 7.44 10.70
CA ALA A 128 0.35 6.83 11.38
C ALA A 128 -0.39 7.84 12.30
N ALA A 129 -1.70 7.93 12.13
CA ALA A 129 -2.60 8.80 12.88
C ALA A 129 -3.72 8.04 13.62
N GLY A 130 -3.63 6.72 13.72
CA GLY A 130 -4.60 5.85 14.39
C GLY A 130 -5.80 5.46 13.52
N LEU A 131 -5.71 5.66 12.20
CA LEU A 131 -6.79 5.35 11.26
C LEU A 131 -6.67 3.92 10.71
N HIS A 132 -7.80 3.38 10.24
CA HIS A 132 -7.81 2.08 9.57
C HIS A 132 -6.87 2.04 8.35
N ARG A 133 -6.83 3.13 7.57
CA ARG A 133 -5.93 3.26 6.42
C ARG A 133 -4.45 3.14 6.77
N ASP A 134 -4.05 3.55 7.96
CA ASP A 134 -2.65 3.43 8.39
C ASP A 134 -2.26 1.96 8.58
N LEU A 135 -3.20 1.12 9.03
CA LEU A 135 -3.00 -0.32 9.12
C LEU A 135 -2.88 -0.95 7.72
N GLU A 136 -3.73 -0.54 6.78
CA GLU A 136 -3.62 -0.97 5.37
C GLU A 136 -2.27 -0.58 4.78
N THR A 137 -1.84 0.67 4.97
CA THR A 137 -0.52 1.16 4.55
C THR A 137 0.59 0.32 5.19
N MET A 138 0.54 0.05 6.50
CA MET A 138 1.55 -0.75 7.19
C MET A 138 1.69 -2.14 6.60
N VAL A 139 0.57 -2.81 6.30
CA VAL A 139 0.58 -4.16 5.69
C VAL A 139 1.10 -4.12 4.26
N HIS A 140 0.74 -3.09 3.49
CA HIS A 140 1.22 -2.85 2.14
C HIS A 140 2.75 -2.64 2.09
N GLU A 141 3.27 -1.70 2.89
CA GLU A 141 4.72 -1.42 2.96
C GLU A 141 5.51 -2.63 3.50
N ALA A 142 4.92 -3.39 4.42
CA ALA A 142 5.50 -4.66 4.87
C ALA A 142 5.61 -5.67 3.73
N GLY A 143 4.62 -5.73 2.83
CA GLY A 143 4.67 -6.57 1.64
C GLY A 143 5.87 -6.25 0.73
N HIS A 144 6.13 -4.97 0.49
CA HIS A 144 7.33 -4.52 -0.23
C HIS A 144 8.62 -4.90 0.49
N ALA A 145 8.66 -4.77 1.82
CA ALA A 145 9.80 -5.18 2.63
C ALA A 145 10.04 -6.70 2.57
N PHE A 146 8.99 -7.51 2.59
CA PHE A 146 9.11 -8.97 2.46
C PHE A 146 9.62 -9.37 1.07
N HIS A 147 9.14 -8.73 0.01
CA HIS A 147 9.69 -8.90 -1.33
C HIS A 147 11.19 -8.59 -1.34
N SER A 148 11.60 -7.52 -0.68
CA SER A 148 13.01 -7.14 -0.58
C SER A 148 13.86 -8.19 0.13
N PHE A 149 13.40 -8.74 1.25
CA PHE A 149 14.09 -9.85 1.94
C PHE A 149 14.20 -11.10 1.06
N LEU A 150 13.13 -11.45 0.35
CA LEU A 150 13.11 -12.62 -0.53
C LEU A 150 14.04 -12.45 -1.74
N ALA A 151 14.17 -11.24 -2.28
CA ALA A 151 15.04 -10.94 -3.42
C ALA A 151 16.52 -10.73 -3.05
N ASP A 152 16.83 -10.58 -1.76
CA ASP A 152 18.16 -10.16 -1.29
C ASP A 152 19.29 -11.13 -1.61
N HIS A 153 18.98 -12.43 -1.77
CA HIS A 153 19.99 -13.43 -2.14
C HIS A 153 20.39 -13.41 -3.61
N ASP A 154 19.72 -12.65 -4.47
CA ASP A 154 20.18 -12.50 -5.84
C ASP A 154 21.53 -11.75 -5.86
N PRO A 155 22.57 -12.30 -6.49
CA PRO A 155 23.89 -11.69 -6.54
C PRO A 155 23.90 -10.41 -7.38
N LEU A 156 22.95 -10.26 -8.32
CA LEU A 156 22.84 -9.12 -9.22
C LEU A 156 21.86 -8.09 -8.65
N VAL A 157 22.36 -6.97 -8.14
CA VAL A 157 21.55 -5.91 -7.54
C VAL A 157 20.38 -5.47 -8.42
N GLY A 158 20.58 -5.38 -9.73
CA GLY A 158 19.52 -5.02 -10.68
C GLY A 158 18.36 -6.01 -10.78
N TYR A 159 18.55 -7.24 -10.31
CA TYR A 159 17.49 -8.28 -10.30
C TYR A 159 16.69 -8.31 -8.99
N ARG A 160 17.12 -7.54 -7.99
CA ARG A 160 16.40 -7.43 -6.71
C ARG A 160 15.19 -6.53 -6.76
N HIS A 161 15.01 -5.80 -7.87
CA HIS A 161 13.91 -4.87 -8.07
C HIS A 161 12.98 -5.37 -9.17
N SER A 162 11.71 -5.55 -8.84
CA SER A 162 10.69 -5.83 -9.85
C SER A 162 10.27 -4.54 -10.58
N PRO A 163 9.77 -4.62 -11.83
CA PRO A 163 9.04 -3.53 -12.44
C PRO A 163 7.89 -3.06 -11.55
N ILE A 164 7.60 -1.76 -11.56
CA ILE A 164 6.61 -1.15 -10.66
C ILE A 164 5.22 -1.79 -10.82
N GLU A 165 4.87 -2.24 -12.01
CA GLU A 165 3.60 -2.90 -12.31
C GLU A 165 3.41 -4.21 -11.55
N PHE A 166 4.51 -4.86 -11.16
CA PHE A 166 4.49 -6.09 -10.36
C PHE A 166 4.75 -5.83 -8.89
N ALA A 167 5.37 -4.70 -8.56
CA ALA A 167 5.62 -4.34 -7.17
C ALA A 167 4.32 -3.95 -6.44
N GLU A 168 3.34 -3.37 -7.16
CA GLU A 168 2.11 -2.80 -6.61
C GLU A 168 0.88 -3.74 -6.72
N VAL A 169 1.07 -4.99 -7.10
CA VAL A 169 -0.03 -5.97 -7.26
C VAL A 169 -0.31 -6.74 -5.98
#